data_4b53c844fe20ecf776e817f66211b762
#
_entry.id   4b53c844fe20ecf776e817f66211b762
#
_cell.length_a   1.000
_cell.length_b   1.000
_cell.length_c   1.000
_cell.angle_alpha   90.00
_cell.angle_beta   90.00
_cell.angle_gamma   90.00
#
_symmetry.space_group_name_H-M   'P 1'
#
loop_
_entity.id
_entity.type
_entity.pdbx_description
1 polymer ?
#
loop_
_entity_poly.entity_id
_entity_poly.type
_entity_poly.pdbx_seq_one_letter_code
_entity_poly.pdbx_strand_id
1 'polypeptide(L)'
;MGLIEVSNLFFSYPTKKNVLNGISLNIEEGKFTCIVGENGSGKSTLLKCILGLNKGYTGEIKKIDRIGYLPQKTEIQSNFPASIEEIIMSGTISNHINSIFYKKDDCKKVIDLMKHLELYDIRKTSFADLSGGQQQRVLITRAVCATEKLIVLDEPTNGLDPSIAKQIYELLDHLKNHEKITILMVSHDIDRALKYADNVIEIHEGKVQFDGSASNYKMFKGDE
;
A
#
# COMPACT_ATOMS: atom_id res chain seq x y z
N MET A 1 10.64 15.88 -3.39
CA MET A 1 9.98 15.72 -4.70
C MET A 1 8.82 14.74 -4.50
N GLY A 2 7.63 15.03 -5.02
CA GLY A 2 6.51 14.12 -4.87
C GLY A 2 6.68 12.87 -5.74
N LEU A 3 6.36 11.70 -5.21
CA LEU A 3 6.30 10.47 -6.00
C LEU A 3 4.95 10.29 -6.69
N ILE A 4 3.90 10.91 -6.14
CA ILE A 4 2.56 11.01 -6.71
C ILE A 4 2.07 12.44 -6.52
N GLU A 5 1.60 13.06 -7.59
CA GLU A 5 0.91 14.36 -7.57
C GLU A 5 -0.46 14.18 -8.22
N VAL A 6 -1.51 14.51 -7.51
CA VAL A 6 -2.89 14.47 -7.99
C VAL A 6 -3.43 15.89 -8.01
N SER A 7 -4.00 16.32 -9.13
CA SER A 7 -4.54 17.67 -9.30
C SER A 7 -5.96 17.63 -9.85
N ASN A 8 -6.90 18.17 -9.09
CA ASN A 8 -8.31 18.35 -9.48
C ASN A 8 -8.96 17.06 -10.00
N LEU A 9 -8.79 15.95 -9.29
CA LEU A 9 -9.27 14.64 -9.71
C LEU A 9 -10.77 14.47 -9.42
N PHE A 10 -11.53 14.17 -10.47
CA PHE A 10 -12.95 13.81 -10.39
C PHE A 10 -13.15 12.42 -10.96
N PHE A 11 -13.97 11.62 -10.29
CA PHE A 11 -14.32 10.29 -10.77
C PHE A 11 -15.74 9.89 -10.36
N SER A 12 -16.43 9.19 -11.28
CA SER A 12 -17.77 8.62 -11.04
C SER A 12 -17.81 7.19 -11.59
N TYR A 13 -18.46 6.29 -10.89
CA TYR A 13 -18.90 5.01 -11.47
C TYR A 13 -20.22 5.19 -12.23
N PRO A 14 -20.56 4.30 -13.16
CA PRO A 14 -21.86 4.32 -13.83
C PRO A 14 -23.04 4.33 -12.85
N THR A 15 -22.89 3.64 -11.71
CA THR A 15 -23.91 3.46 -10.67
C THR A 15 -23.82 4.47 -9.53
N LYS A 16 -22.71 5.22 -9.39
CA LYS A 16 -22.49 6.17 -8.29
C LYS A 16 -21.74 7.39 -8.80
N LYS A 17 -22.41 8.56 -8.79
CA LYS A 17 -21.82 9.83 -9.22
C LYS A 17 -20.96 10.45 -8.11
N ASN A 18 -19.99 11.28 -8.53
CA ASN A 18 -19.17 12.12 -7.66
C ASN A 18 -18.46 11.36 -6.53
N VAL A 19 -17.89 10.19 -6.85
CA VAL A 19 -17.14 9.40 -5.86
C VAL A 19 -15.84 10.10 -5.47
N LEU A 20 -15.18 10.76 -6.44
CA LEU A 20 -14.10 11.72 -6.17
C LEU A 20 -14.52 13.08 -6.74
N ASN A 21 -14.29 14.14 -5.97
CA ASN A 21 -14.82 15.46 -6.26
C ASN A 21 -13.75 16.55 -6.03
N GLY A 22 -12.85 16.72 -7.01
CA GLY A 22 -11.78 17.71 -6.97
C GLY A 22 -10.65 17.39 -6.01
N ILE A 23 -10.27 16.12 -5.91
CA ILE A 23 -9.14 15.68 -5.07
C ILE A 23 -7.84 16.25 -5.61
N SER A 24 -7.09 16.94 -4.74
CA SER A 24 -5.69 17.33 -4.99
C SER A 24 -4.86 16.94 -3.79
N LEU A 25 -3.72 16.25 -4.00
CA LEU A 25 -2.80 15.81 -2.95
C LEU A 25 -1.41 15.52 -3.52
N ASN A 26 -0.42 15.43 -2.62
CA ASN A 26 0.96 15.10 -2.96
C ASN A 26 1.50 14.04 -2.00
N ILE A 27 2.17 12.99 -2.54
CA ILE A 27 2.83 11.96 -1.75
C ILE A 27 4.33 12.17 -1.83
N GLU A 28 4.91 12.54 -0.70
CA GLU A 28 6.34 12.84 -0.56
C GLU A 28 7.19 11.56 -0.45
N GLU A 29 8.37 11.59 -1.07
CA GLU A 29 9.35 10.50 -0.98
C GLU A 29 9.85 10.32 0.46
N GLY A 30 10.02 9.07 0.89
CA GLY A 30 10.55 8.71 2.21
C GLY A 30 9.56 8.87 3.36
N LYS A 31 8.29 9.19 3.08
CA LYS A 31 7.25 9.35 4.08
C LYS A 31 6.31 8.14 4.14
N PHE A 32 5.72 7.94 5.32
CA PHE A 32 4.58 7.08 5.52
C PHE A 32 3.33 7.96 5.55
N THR A 33 2.56 7.97 4.46
CA THR A 33 1.30 8.71 4.36
C THR A 33 0.12 7.75 4.53
N CYS A 34 -0.80 8.09 5.44
CA CYS A 34 -2.02 7.32 5.66
C CYS A 34 -3.24 8.09 5.14
N ILE A 35 -4.02 7.45 4.25
CA ILE A 35 -5.34 7.96 3.82
C ILE A 35 -6.38 7.36 4.76
N VAL A 36 -7.13 8.23 5.43
CA VAL A 36 -8.19 7.87 6.37
C VAL A 36 -9.54 8.43 5.94
N GLY A 37 -10.61 8.03 6.60
CA GLY A 37 -11.97 8.47 6.37
C GLY A 37 -12.98 7.33 6.45
N GLU A 38 -14.27 7.66 6.43
CA GLU A 38 -15.37 6.71 6.54
C GLU A 38 -15.42 5.70 5.39
N ASN A 39 -16.16 4.59 5.61
CA ASN A 39 -16.43 3.63 4.55
C ASN A 39 -17.25 4.30 3.43
N GLY A 40 -16.81 4.10 2.19
CA GLY A 40 -17.47 4.70 1.02
C GLY A 40 -17.10 6.15 0.73
N SER A 41 -16.16 6.77 1.46
CA SER A 41 -15.67 8.14 1.24
C SER A 41 -14.84 8.33 -0.04
N GLY A 42 -14.41 7.22 -0.71
CA GLY A 42 -13.65 7.28 -1.97
C GLY A 42 -12.19 6.82 -1.89
N LYS A 43 -11.67 6.42 -0.73
CA LYS A 43 -10.25 6.04 -0.51
C LYS A 43 -9.72 5.00 -1.50
N SER A 44 -10.34 3.81 -1.56
CA SER A 44 -9.91 2.74 -2.48
C SER A 44 -10.15 3.12 -3.95
N THR A 45 -11.14 3.98 -4.23
CA THR A 45 -11.36 4.52 -5.58
C THR A 45 -10.22 5.44 -5.98
N LEU A 46 -9.76 6.31 -5.07
CA LEU A 46 -8.60 7.18 -5.28
C LEU A 46 -7.35 6.35 -5.56
N LEU A 47 -7.06 5.32 -4.73
CA LEU A 47 -5.92 4.43 -4.98
C LEU A 47 -6.01 3.77 -6.35
N LYS A 48 -7.19 3.27 -6.76
CA LYS A 48 -7.39 2.65 -8.08
C LYS A 48 -7.18 3.63 -9.23
N CYS A 49 -7.57 4.91 -9.09
CA CYS A 49 -7.27 5.94 -10.07
C CYS A 49 -5.76 6.22 -10.15
N ILE A 50 -5.09 6.40 -9.01
CA ILE A 50 -3.64 6.60 -8.92
C ILE A 50 -2.89 5.44 -9.59
N LEU A 51 -3.30 4.20 -9.34
CA LEU A 51 -2.68 3.01 -9.92
C LEU A 51 -3.02 2.81 -11.42
N GLY A 52 -3.99 3.56 -11.96
CA GLY A 52 -4.45 3.43 -13.35
C GLY A 52 -5.37 2.23 -13.58
N LEU A 53 -5.90 1.64 -12.50
CA LEU A 53 -6.87 0.55 -12.53
C LEU A 53 -8.27 1.07 -12.87
N ASN A 54 -8.62 2.28 -12.40
CA ASN A 54 -9.80 3.01 -12.83
C ASN A 54 -9.41 4.05 -13.88
N LYS A 55 -10.06 3.97 -15.05
CA LYS A 55 -9.91 4.92 -16.16
C LYS A 55 -11.15 5.81 -16.26
N GLY A 56 -11.06 6.94 -17.00
CA GLY A 56 -12.20 7.84 -17.21
C GLY A 56 -12.39 8.88 -16.11
N TYR A 57 -11.39 9.12 -15.29
CA TYR A 57 -11.33 10.31 -14.42
C TYR A 57 -10.99 11.57 -15.22
N THR A 58 -11.33 12.74 -14.67
CA THR A 58 -10.84 14.04 -15.13
C THR A 58 -9.88 14.63 -14.09
N GLY A 59 -9.01 15.54 -14.50
CA GLY A 59 -7.89 16.02 -13.69
C GLY A 59 -6.56 15.38 -14.12
N GLU A 60 -5.52 15.59 -13.35
CA GLU A 60 -4.17 15.11 -13.67
C GLU A 60 -3.61 14.23 -12.55
N ILE A 61 -2.94 13.13 -12.92
CA ILE A 61 -2.16 12.29 -12.01
C ILE A 61 -0.77 12.12 -12.59
N LYS A 62 0.23 12.66 -11.88
CA LYS A 62 1.65 12.39 -12.12
C LYS A 62 2.13 11.39 -11.09
N LYS A 63 2.84 10.36 -11.52
CA LYS A 63 3.34 9.32 -10.63
C LYS A 63 4.59 8.66 -11.19
N ILE A 64 5.35 8.02 -10.33
CA ILE A 64 6.45 7.15 -10.76
C ILE A 64 5.93 5.91 -11.48
N ASP A 65 6.76 5.31 -12.35
CA ASP A 65 6.36 4.17 -13.19
C ASP A 65 6.11 2.89 -12.40
N ARG A 66 6.93 2.64 -11.35
CA ARG A 66 6.89 1.39 -10.58
C ARG A 66 6.36 1.62 -9.18
N ILE A 67 5.18 1.07 -8.93
CA ILE A 67 4.50 1.12 -7.64
C ILE A 67 4.19 -0.33 -7.22
N GLY A 68 4.66 -0.72 -6.03
CA GLY A 68 4.22 -1.96 -5.41
C GLY A 68 2.80 -1.80 -4.89
N TYR A 69 1.93 -2.78 -5.14
CA TYR A 69 0.53 -2.68 -4.73
C TYR A 69 0.04 -3.93 -3.99
N LEU A 70 -0.58 -3.70 -2.86
CA LEU A 70 -1.34 -4.70 -2.12
C LEU A 70 -2.82 -4.28 -2.07
N PRO A 71 -3.72 -4.95 -2.81
CA PRO A 71 -5.16 -4.67 -2.78
C PRO A 71 -5.80 -5.16 -1.46
N GLN A 72 -6.95 -4.58 -1.12
CA GLN A 72 -7.75 -4.93 0.07
C GLN A 72 -8.15 -6.40 0.12
N LYS A 73 -8.52 -6.98 -1.04
CA LYS A 73 -8.76 -8.42 -1.18
C LYS A 73 -7.74 -8.98 -2.15
N THR A 74 -6.87 -9.80 -1.64
CA THR A 74 -5.99 -10.60 -2.48
C THR A 74 -6.73 -11.89 -2.81
N GLU A 75 -7.10 -12.06 -4.09
CA GLU A 75 -7.72 -13.31 -4.59
C GLU A 75 -6.70 -14.45 -4.70
N ILE A 76 -5.63 -14.43 -3.91
CA ILE A 76 -4.82 -15.63 -3.76
C ILE A 76 -5.70 -16.59 -2.97
N GLN A 77 -6.29 -17.55 -3.69
CA GLN A 77 -7.08 -18.59 -3.08
C GLN A 77 -6.25 -19.24 -1.98
N SER A 78 -6.86 -19.43 -0.82
CA SER A 78 -6.22 -20.08 0.35
C SER A 78 -5.57 -21.43 0.01
N ASN A 79 -5.93 -22.03 -1.11
CA ASN A 79 -5.41 -23.30 -1.61
C ASN A 79 -4.41 -23.16 -2.77
N PHE A 80 -3.86 -21.95 -3.01
CA PHE A 80 -2.88 -21.77 -4.08
C PHE A 80 -1.57 -22.49 -3.73
N PRO A 81 -1.13 -23.49 -4.50
CA PRO A 81 0.00 -24.37 -4.14
C PRO A 81 1.35 -23.73 -4.47
N ALA A 82 1.57 -22.48 -4.07
CA ALA A 82 2.86 -21.82 -4.25
C ALA A 82 3.57 -21.64 -2.91
N SER A 83 4.87 -21.76 -2.92
CA SER A 83 5.72 -21.44 -1.79
C SER A 83 5.82 -19.94 -1.55
N ILE A 84 6.19 -19.54 -0.34
CA ILE A 84 6.48 -18.14 0.02
C ILE A 84 7.45 -17.52 -0.99
N GLU A 85 8.54 -18.23 -1.32
CA GLU A 85 9.56 -17.75 -2.25
C GLU A 85 8.98 -17.46 -3.64
N GLU A 86 8.14 -18.35 -4.18
CA GLU A 86 7.52 -18.16 -5.49
C GLU A 86 6.58 -16.96 -5.51
N ILE A 87 5.80 -16.76 -4.45
CA ILE A 87 4.90 -15.60 -4.34
C ILE A 87 5.71 -14.31 -4.28
N ILE A 88 6.74 -14.23 -3.44
CA ILE A 88 7.57 -13.02 -3.32
C ILE A 88 8.30 -12.75 -4.62
N MET A 89 8.90 -13.78 -5.24
CA MET A 89 9.58 -13.68 -6.53
C MET A 89 8.66 -13.15 -7.63
N SER A 90 7.38 -13.50 -7.61
CA SER A 90 6.41 -13.00 -8.60
C SER A 90 6.29 -11.46 -8.58
N GLY A 91 6.63 -10.79 -7.48
CA GLY A 91 6.67 -9.33 -7.40
C GLY A 91 7.71 -8.71 -8.34
N THR A 92 8.79 -9.41 -8.65
CA THR A 92 9.86 -8.89 -9.52
C THR A 92 9.53 -8.96 -11.02
N ILE A 93 8.50 -9.71 -11.42
CA ILE A 93 8.11 -9.91 -12.83
C ILE A 93 7.81 -8.57 -13.52
N SER A 94 7.16 -7.64 -12.81
CA SER A 94 6.86 -6.30 -13.32
C SER A 94 8.11 -5.48 -13.70
N ASN A 95 9.29 -5.87 -13.22
CA ASN A 95 10.55 -5.21 -13.49
C ASN A 95 11.13 -5.58 -14.89
N HIS A 96 10.58 -6.60 -15.54
CA HIS A 96 11.15 -7.17 -16.78
C HIS A 96 10.07 -7.55 -17.78
N ILE A 97 9.55 -6.57 -18.52
CA ILE A 97 8.48 -6.77 -19.53
C ILE A 97 8.88 -7.76 -20.64
N ASN A 98 10.19 -7.97 -20.87
CA ASN A 98 10.73 -8.78 -21.95
C ASN A 98 11.52 -10.02 -21.50
N SER A 99 11.48 -10.42 -20.24
CA SER A 99 12.23 -11.57 -19.73
C SER A 99 11.29 -12.59 -19.07
N ILE A 100 11.37 -13.83 -19.53
CA ILE A 100 10.67 -14.99 -18.94
C ILE A 100 11.40 -15.50 -17.70
N PHE A 101 12.67 -15.10 -17.50
CA PHE A 101 13.52 -15.57 -16.41
C PHE A 101 13.79 -14.46 -15.41
N TYR A 102 13.83 -14.82 -14.14
CA TYR A 102 14.30 -13.95 -13.06
C TYR A 102 15.78 -13.62 -13.23
N LYS A 103 16.16 -12.36 -13.06
CA LYS A 103 17.57 -11.97 -13.08
C LYS A 103 18.23 -12.37 -11.76
N LYS A 104 19.53 -12.68 -11.82
CA LYS A 104 20.31 -13.04 -10.62
C LYS A 104 20.26 -11.96 -9.53
N ASP A 105 20.26 -10.68 -9.94
CA ASP A 105 20.18 -9.55 -9.02
C ASP A 105 18.82 -9.48 -8.30
N ASP A 106 17.71 -9.79 -8.99
CA ASP A 106 16.40 -9.85 -8.37
C ASP A 106 16.32 -10.99 -7.36
N CYS A 107 16.83 -12.17 -7.72
CA CYS A 107 16.89 -13.31 -6.79
C CYS A 107 17.68 -12.95 -5.53
N LYS A 108 18.82 -12.26 -5.66
CA LYS A 108 19.63 -11.84 -4.52
C LYS A 108 18.88 -10.84 -3.65
N LYS A 109 18.28 -9.78 -4.25
CA LYS A 109 17.46 -8.79 -3.51
C LYS A 109 16.31 -9.45 -2.75
N VAL A 110 15.59 -10.38 -3.38
CA VAL A 110 14.48 -11.11 -2.75
C VAL A 110 14.97 -11.96 -1.57
N ILE A 111 16.09 -12.66 -1.72
CA ILE A 111 16.68 -13.47 -0.64
C ILE A 111 17.09 -12.57 0.54
N ASP A 112 17.77 -11.47 0.28
CA ASP A 112 18.21 -10.54 1.32
C ASP A 112 17.00 -9.92 2.03
N LEU A 113 15.96 -9.51 1.30
CA LEU A 113 14.71 -8.99 1.88
C LEU A 113 13.99 -10.06 2.71
N MET A 114 13.90 -11.31 2.24
CA MET A 114 13.31 -12.40 3.02
C MET A 114 14.07 -12.66 4.33
N LYS A 115 15.40 -12.52 4.35
CA LYS A 115 16.20 -12.63 5.58
C LYS A 115 15.90 -11.48 6.54
N HIS A 116 15.88 -10.23 6.06
CA HIS A 116 15.56 -9.06 6.87
C HIS A 116 14.15 -9.14 7.47
N LEU A 117 13.20 -9.77 6.78
CA LEU A 117 11.80 -9.87 7.20
C LEU A 117 11.45 -11.22 7.85
N GLU A 118 12.47 -12.05 8.21
CA GLU A 118 12.32 -13.33 8.89
C GLU A 118 11.44 -14.37 8.13
N LEU A 119 11.46 -14.29 6.80
CA LEU A 119 10.71 -15.20 5.92
C LEU A 119 11.60 -16.27 5.27
N TYR A 120 12.94 -16.11 5.37
CA TYR A 120 13.88 -16.94 4.63
C TYR A 120 13.84 -18.42 5.07
N ASP A 121 13.76 -18.69 6.36
CA ASP A 121 13.80 -20.06 6.89
C ASP A 121 12.55 -20.86 6.54
N ILE A 122 11.40 -20.16 6.41
CA ILE A 122 10.12 -20.75 6.03
C ILE A 122 9.79 -20.60 4.54
N ARG A 123 10.73 -20.13 3.70
CA ARG A 123 10.48 -19.76 2.29
C ARG A 123 9.92 -20.88 1.40
N LYS A 124 10.13 -22.12 1.77
CA LYS A 124 9.62 -23.31 1.05
C LYS A 124 8.25 -23.78 1.54
N THR A 125 7.75 -23.19 2.62
CA THR A 125 6.40 -23.49 3.14
C THR A 125 5.36 -23.03 2.12
N SER A 126 4.28 -23.81 1.97
CA SER A 126 3.13 -23.41 1.15
C SER A 126 2.46 -22.19 1.73
N PHE A 127 2.07 -21.25 0.89
CA PHE A 127 1.33 -20.05 1.32
C PHE A 127 0.01 -20.42 2.02
N ALA A 128 -0.63 -21.51 1.60
CA ALA A 128 -1.86 -22.00 2.18
C ALA A 128 -1.72 -22.41 3.64
N ASP A 129 -0.53 -22.83 4.06
CA ASP A 129 -0.25 -23.32 5.42
C ASP A 129 0.09 -22.19 6.40
N LEU A 130 0.15 -20.95 5.93
CA LEU A 130 0.49 -19.78 6.74
C LEU A 130 -0.71 -19.24 7.51
N SER A 131 -0.44 -18.69 8.71
CA SER A 131 -1.42 -17.85 9.41
C SER A 131 -1.74 -16.57 8.60
N GLY A 132 -2.90 -15.95 8.82
CA GLY A 132 -3.30 -14.73 8.11
C GLY A 132 -2.26 -13.60 8.21
N GLY A 133 -1.64 -13.43 9.38
CA GLY A 133 -0.57 -12.45 9.57
C GLY A 133 0.70 -12.79 8.78
N GLN A 134 1.08 -14.06 8.71
CA GLN A 134 2.21 -14.50 7.88
C GLN A 134 1.91 -14.31 6.39
N GLN A 135 0.70 -14.66 5.95
CA GLN A 135 0.26 -14.41 4.57
C GLN A 135 0.37 -12.91 4.23
N GLN A 136 -0.08 -12.04 5.14
CA GLN A 136 -0.02 -10.60 4.93
C GLN A 136 1.43 -10.09 4.81
N ARG A 137 2.35 -10.58 5.67
CA ARG A 137 3.79 -10.27 5.57
C ARG A 137 4.36 -10.68 4.22
N VAL A 138 4.04 -11.88 3.73
CA VAL A 138 4.47 -12.36 2.40
C VAL A 138 3.96 -11.45 1.28
N LEU A 139 2.69 -11.03 1.34
CA LEU A 139 2.10 -10.17 0.32
C LEU A 139 2.67 -8.74 0.33
N ILE A 140 2.96 -8.19 1.50
CA ILE A 140 3.67 -6.91 1.63
C ILE A 140 5.08 -7.05 1.04
N THR A 141 5.81 -8.11 1.38
CA THR A 141 7.15 -8.37 0.84
C THR A 141 7.13 -8.49 -0.68
N ARG A 142 6.13 -9.18 -1.25
CA ARG A 142 5.90 -9.23 -2.69
C ARG A 142 5.69 -7.85 -3.31
N ALA A 143 4.89 -6.98 -2.65
CA ALA A 143 4.67 -5.62 -3.12
C ALA A 143 5.97 -4.79 -3.09
N VAL A 144 6.81 -4.95 -2.05
CA VAL A 144 8.13 -4.30 -1.98
C VAL A 144 9.05 -4.76 -3.11
N CYS A 145 9.02 -6.06 -3.49
CA CYS A 145 9.82 -6.56 -4.60
C CYS A 145 9.43 -5.98 -5.98
N ALA A 146 8.22 -5.46 -6.11
CA ALA A 146 7.72 -4.85 -7.35
C ALA A 146 8.21 -3.40 -7.57
N THR A 147 8.84 -2.78 -6.56
CA THR A 147 9.24 -1.37 -6.59
C THR A 147 10.57 -1.14 -5.90
N GLU A 148 11.16 0.03 -6.13
CA GLU A 148 12.35 0.50 -5.40
C GLU A 148 12.01 1.69 -4.49
N LYS A 149 10.81 2.29 -4.61
CA LYS A 149 10.51 3.58 -3.98
C LYS A 149 9.19 3.64 -3.23
N LEU A 150 8.11 3.05 -3.76
CA LEU A 150 6.76 3.30 -3.25
C LEU A 150 5.91 2.04 -3.23
N ILE A 151 5.35 1.71 -2.07
CA ILE A 151 4.27 0.74 -1.94
C ILE A 151 2.95 1.43 -1.62
N VAL A 152 1.89 0.91 -2.21
CA VAL A 152 0.49 1.32 -1.97
C VAL A 152 -0.25 0.14 -1.36
N LEU A 153 -0.87 0.35 -0.21
CA LEU A 153 -1.52 -0.69 0.58
C LEU A 153 -2.99 -0.29 0.83
N ASP A 154 -3.92 -1.13 0.41
CA ASP A 154 -5.35 -0.89 0.61
C ASP A 154 -5.85 -1.75 1.79
N GLU A 155 -6.00 -1.15 2.97
CA GLU A 155 -6.44 -1.78 4.22
C GLU A 155 -5.66 -3.07 4.61
N PRO A 156 -4.32 -3.02 4.70
CA PRO A 156 -3.50 -4.23 4.89
C PRO A 156 -3.69 -4.94 6.24
N THR A 157 -4.34 -4.30 7.20
CA THR A 157 -4.58 -4.85 8.54
C THR A 157 -6.04 -5.23 8.78
N ASN A 158 -6.89 -5.12 7.77
CA ASN A 158 -8.30 -5.43 7.90
C ASN A 158 -8.52 -6.92 8.20
N GLY A 159 -9.32 -7.21 9.23
CA GLY A 159 -9.64 -8.58 9.64
C GLY A 159 -8.52 -9.31 10.41
N LEU A 160 -7.42 -8.63 10.75
CA LEU A 160 -6.35 -9.19 11.58
C LEU A 160 -6.56 -8.87 13.06
N ASP A 161 -6.10 -9.77 13.92
CA ASP A 161 -6.04 -9.52 15.36
C ASP A 161 -5.21 -8.28 15.69
N PRO A 162 -5.54 -7.53 16.76
CA PRO A 162 -4.83 -6.31 17.15
C PRO A 162 -3.32 -6.46 17.31
N SER A 163 -2.85 -7.62 17.81
CA SER A 163 -1.42 -7.92 17.97
C SER A 163 -0.72 -8.12 16.63
N ILE A 164 -1.38 -8.81 15.70
CA ILE A 164 -0.86 -9.03 14.34
C ILE A 164 -0.87 -7.71 13.55
N ALA A 165 -1.95 -6.94 13.64
CA ALA A 165 -2.02 -5.62 13.00
C ALA A 165 -0.87 -4.71 13.47
N LYS A 166 -0.54 -4.71 14.78
CA LYS A 166 0.63 -3.99 15.30
C LYS A 166 1.93 -4.43 14.62
N GLN A 167 2.16 -5.74 14.50
CA GLN A 167 3.35 -6.28 13.82
C GLN A 167 3.45 -5.83 12.34
N ILE A 168 2.32 -5.70 11.65
CA ILE A 168 2.29 -5.18 10.28
C ILE A 168 2.71 -3.70 10.24
N TYR A 169 2.22 -2.87 11.16
CA TYR A 169 2.66 -1.47 11.24
C TYR A 169 4.17 -1.35 11.57
N GLU A 170 4.68 -2.18 12.49
CA GLU A 170 6.11 -2.24 12.83
C GLU A 170 6.95 -2.66 11.61
N LEU A 171 6.47 -3.63 10.83
CA LEU A 171 7.08 -4.02 9.55
C LEU A 171 7.12 -2.85 8.55
N LEU A 172 6.01 -2.12 8.40
CA LEU A 172 5.94 -0.97 7.50
C LEU A 172 6.89 0.16 7.95
N ASP A 173 6.96 0.43 9.25
CA ASP A 173 7.91 1.41 9.80
C ASP A 173 9.37 0.98 9.56
N HIS A 174 9.68 -0.30 9.72
CA HIS A 174 10.99 -0.86 9.38
C HIS A 174 11.32 -0.64 7.89
N LEU A 175 10.40 -0.97 6.99
CA LEU A 175 10.59 -0.77 5.55
C LEU A 175 10.84 0.69 5.19
N LYS A 176 10.11 1.63 5.81
CA LYS A 176 10.34 3.06 5.62
C LYS A 176 11.73 3.48 6.10
N ASN A 177 12.10 3.09 7.31
CA ASN A 177 13.30 3.61 7.97
C ASN A 177 14.60 2.97 7.45
N HIS A 178 14.59 1.67 7.16
CA HIS A 178 15.78 0.90 6.78
C HIS A 178 15.88 0.66 5.27
N GLU A 179 14.78 0.31 4.60
CA GLU A 179 14.76 0.07 3.16
C GLU A 179 14.44 1.33 2.33
N LYS A 180 14.16 2.45 3.00
CA LYS A 180 13.82 3.75 2.38
C LYS A 180 12.61 3.70 1.45
N ILE A 181 11.68 2.79 1.72
CA ILE A 181 10.44 2.66 0.96
C ILE A 181 9.44 3.71 1.42
N THR A 182 8.90 4.47 0.49
CA THR A 182 7.74 5.34 0.73
C THR A 182 6.48 4.51 0.86
N ILE A 183 5.61 4.85 1.80
CA ILE A 183 4.39 4.09 2.07
C ILE A 183 3.17 4.98 1.88
N LEU A 184 2.24 4.55 1.03
CA LEU A 184 0.90 5.10 0.95
C LEU A 184 -0.08 4.01 1.38
N MET A 185 -0.78 4.20 2.49
CA MET A 185 -1.67 3.21 3.06
C MET A 185 -3.07 3.78 3.25
N VAL A 186 -4.09 3.04 2.85
CA VAL A 186 -5.47 3.29 3.29
C VAL A 186 -5.71 2.52 4.58
N SER A 187 -6.25 3.18 5.59
CA SER A 187 -6.65 2.57 6.85
C SER A 187 -7.95 3.16 7.38
N HIS A 188 -8.73 2.34 8.06
CA HIS A 188 -9.86 2.77 8.88
C HIS A 188 -9.49 2.84 10.38
N ASP A 189 -8.31 2.32 10.76
CA ASP A 189 -7.78 2.38 12.12
C ASP A 189 -6.92 3.65 12.29
N ILE A 190 -7.60 4.75 12.58
CA ILE A 190 -6.99 6.08 12.68
C ILE A 190 -5.96 6.10 13.82
N ASP A 191 -6.29 5.52 14.98
CA ASP A 191 -5.44 5.55 16.17
C ASP A 191 -4.08 4.89 15.93
N ARG A 192 -4.07 3.76 15.22
CA ARG A 192 -2.81 3.12 14.83
C ARG A 192 -2.09 3.87 13.73
N ALA A 193 -2.82 4.34 12.71
CA ALA A 193 -2.24 5.12 11.64
C ALA A 193 -1.45 6.32 12.19
N LEU A 194 -2.03 7.06 13.15
CA LEU A 194 -1.41 8.23 13.79
C LEU A 194 -0.15 7.93 14.62
N LYS A 195 0.13 6.67 14.95
CA LYS A 195 1.37 6.29 15.67
C LYS A 195 2.55 6.09 14.74
N TYR A 196 2.30 5.72 13.49
CA TYR A 196 3.33 5.31 12.54
C TYR A 196 3.44 6.23 11.33
N ALA A 197 2.33 6.89 10.93
CA ALA A 197 2.31 7.79 9.78
C ALA A 197 3.03 9.12 10.10
N ASP A 198 3.78 9.61 9.11
CA ASP A 198 4.32 10.97 9.10
C ASP A 198 3.22 11.96 8.69
N ASN A 199 2.43 11.60 7.66
CA ASN A 199 1.37 12.42 7.09
C ASN A 199 0.03 11.69 7.09
N VAL A 200 -1.05 12.43 7.22
CA VAL A 200 -2.43 11.95 7.14
C VAL A 200 -3.19 12.76 6.11
N ILE A 201 -3.96 12.07 5.28
CA ILE A 201 -4.91 12.66 4.34
C ILE A 201 -6.29 12.12 4.70
N GLU A 202 -7.20 12.98 5.14
CA GLU A 202 -8.59 12.57 5.40
C GLU A 202 -9.46 12.85 4.19
N ILE A 203 -10.21 11.81 3.77
CA ILE A 203 -11.18 11.91 2.70
C ILE A 203 -12.59 11.78 3.27
N HIS A 204 -13.42 12.79 3.03
CA HIS A 204 -14.83 12.81 3.37
C HIS A 204 -15.65 13.17 2.13
N GLU A 205 -16.67 12.37 1.82
CA GLU A 205 -17.57 12.59 0.66
C GLU A 205 -16.84 12.91 -0.66
N GLY A 206 -15.75 12.20 -0.92
CA GLY A 206 -14.95 12.35 -2.15
C GLY A 206 -14.08 13.61 -2.20
N LYS A 207 -13.89 14.33 -1.10
CA LYS A 207 -13.02 15.52 -0.99
C LYS A 207 -11.93 15.30 0.04
N VAL A 208 -10.82 16.00 -0.11
CA VAL A 208 -9.80 16.10 0.94
C VAL A 208 -10.31 17.07 1.99
N GLN A 209 -10.50 16.60 3.21
CA GLN A 209 -10.91 17.39 4.36
C GLN A 209 -9.69 17.85 5.17
N PHE A 210 -8.66 17.01 5.22
CA PHE A 210 -7.38 17.30 5.86
C PHE A 210 -6.24 16.72 5.04
N ASP A 211 -5.12 17.44 4.94
CA ASP A 211 -3.84 17.00 4.38
C ASP A 211 -2.71 17.66 5.18
N GLY A 212 -1.94 16.87 5.92
CA GLY A 212 -0.88 17.39 6.78
C GLY A 212 -0.22 16.34 7.64
N SER A 213 0.64 16.79 8.58
CA SER A 213 1.33 15.89 9.50
C SER A 213 0.36 15.19 10.47
N ALA A 214 0.74 13.97 10.92
CA ALA A 214 -0.04 13.23 11.90
C ALA A 214 -0.22 14.00 13.23
N SER A 215 0.74 14.85 13.62
CA SER A 215 0.62 15.72 14.79
C SER A 215 -0.45 16.79 14.63
N ASN A 216 -0.50 17.43 13.43
CA ASN A 216 -1.51 18.45 13.13
C ASN A 216 -2.92 17.82 13.01
N TYR A 217 -3.01 16.58 12.52
CA TYR A 217 -4.29 15.86 12.46
C TYR A 217 -4.90 15.63 13.85
N LYS A 218 -4.07 15.33 14.85
CA LYS A 218 -4.54 15.19 16.24
C LYS A 218 -5.14 16.48 16.80
N MET A 219 -4.53 17.63 16.46
CA MET A 219 -5.09 18.93 16.84
C MET A 219 -6.40 19.21 16.12
N PHE A 220 -6.45 18.97 14.81
CA PHE A 220 -7.64 19.13 13.98
C PHE A 220 -8.85 18.34 14.51
N LYS A 221 -8.65 17.10 15.00
CA LYS A 221 -9.71 16.27 15.59
C LYS A 221 -10.01 16.57 17.06
N GLY A 222 -9.10 17.24 17.78
CA GLY A 222 -9.31 17.67 19.16
C GLY A 222 -10.12 18.94 19.29
N ASP A 223 -10.26 19.69 18.20
CA ASP A 223 -11.06 20.93 18.13
C ASP A 223 -12.49 20.67 17.63
N GLU A 224 -12.87 19.43 17.28
CA GLU A 224 -14.23 18.95 16.97
C GLU A 224 -14.89 18.31 18.21
#